data_4cf1a9ad5c064a1dcf67b3e43394b067
#
_entry.id   4cf1a9ad5c064a1dcf67b3e43394b067
#
_cell.length_a   1.000
_cell.length_b   1.000
_cell.length_c   1.000
_cell.angle_alpha   90.00
_cell.angle_beta   90.00
_cell.angle_gamma   90.00
#
_symmetry.space_group_name_H-M   'P 1'
#
loop_
_entity.id
_entity.type
_entity.pdbx_description
1 polymer ?
#
loop_
_entity_poly.entity_id
_entity_poly.type
_entity_poly.pdbx_seq_one_letter_code
_entity_poly.pdbx_strand_id
1 'polypeptide(L)'
;MKNNSRVVNNHFSLGNAFYDIAKPAQFPNHILRFRNNRAAKPIGLDNLTDDEWINYFGKFDKYPGVNHDPLALKYHGHQFGHYNSELGDGRGFLLAQILDKNNNLWDLGTKGSGQTKYSRGGDGRLTLKGAVRELLATEFLSA
;
A
#
# COMPACT_ATOMS: atom_id res chain seq x y z
N MET A 1 2.56 26.38 -1.58
CA MET A 1 3.02 26.07 -0.20
C MET A 1 3.72 24.71 -0.26
N LYS A 2 4.98 24.60 0.17
CA LYS A 2 5.64 23.28 0.22
C LYS A 2 4.91 22.43 1.28
N ASN A 3 4.38 21.30 0.84
CA ASN A 3 3.79 20.33 1.75
C ASN A 3 4.93 19.79 2.63
N ASN A 4 4.87 20.01 3.94
CA ASN A 4 5.90 19.59 4.89
C ASN A 4 5.79 18.11 5.26
N SER A 5 5.19 17.29 4.38
CA SER A 5 5.18 15.84 4.54
C SER A 5 6.58 15.27 4.29
N ARG A 6 6.96 14.26 5.06
CA ARG A 6 8.26 13.58 4.91
C ARG A 6 8.12 12.07 4.97
N VAL A 7 8.87 11.40 4.12
CA VAL A 7 8.96 9.93 4.15
C VAL A 7 9.74 9.50 5.40
N VAL A 8 9.25 8.44 6.03
CA VAL A 8 9.93 7.72 7.12
C VAL A 8 9.96 6.24 6.81
N ASN A 9 10.88 5.51 7.43
CA ASN A 9 11.05 4.08 7.20
C ASN A 9 10.91 3.30 8.52
N ASN A 10 9.93 3.69 9.35
CA ASN A 10 9.76 3.16 10.70
C ASN A 10 9.52 1.64 10.69
N HIS A 11 8.60 1.18 9.84
CA HIS A 11 8.28 -0.25 9.76
C HIS A 11 9.48 -1.05 9.22
N PHE A 12 10.15 -0.54 8.19
CA PHE A 12 11.35 -1.17 7.64
C PHE A 12 12.46 -1.32 8.69
N SER A 13 12.60 -0.36 9.60
CA SER A 13 13.62 -0.39 10.66
C SER A 13 13.39 -1.46 11.73
N LEU A 14 12.18 -2.05 11.81
CA LEU A 14 11.86 -3.12 12.75
C LEU A 14 12.54 -4.45 12.39
N GLY A 15 12.95 -4.62 11.13
CA GLY A 15 13.64 -5.82 10.66
C GLY A 15 12.71 -6.93 10.18
N ASN A 16 13.31 -8.01 9.68
CA ASN A 16 12.65 -9.09 8.95
C ASN A 16 11.70 -9.97 9.78
N ALA A 17 11.65 -9.79 11.10
CA ALA A 17 10.63 -10.41 11.93
C ALA A 17 9.22 -9.85 11.63
N PHE A 18 9.11 -8.62 11.10
CA PHE A 18 7.85 -7.90 10.94
C PHE A 18 7.37 -7.82 9.48
N TYR A 19 8.19 -8.20 8.51
CA TYR A 19 7.83 -8.18 7.09
C TYR A 19 8.67 -9.17 6.29
N ASP A 20 8.22 -9.42 5.06
CA ASP A 20 9.02 -9.97 3.97
C ASP A 20 9.10 -8.95 2.84
N ILE A 21 10.22 -8.96 2.10
CA ILE A 21 10.32 -8.18 0.87
C ILE A 21 9.38 -8.80 -0.17
N ALA A 22 8.50 -7.98 -0.74
CA ALA A 22 7.56 -8.40 -1.75
C ALA A 22 8.00 -7.96 -3.14
N LYS A 23 7.64 -8.78 -4.14
CA LYS A 23 7.84 -8.44 -5.55
C LYS A 23 6.48 -8.19 -6.20
N PRO A 24 6.22 -6.97 -6.69
CA PRO A 24 4.98 -6.67 -7.40
C PRO A 24 4.79 -7.56 -8.63
N ALA A 25 3.53 -7.89 -8.92
CA ALA A 25 3.18 -8.55 -10.16
C ALA A 25 3.38 -7.60 -11.34
N GLN A 26 3.82 -8.12 -12.46
CA GLN A 26 3.88 -7.36 -13.71
C GLN A 26 2.50 -7.37 -14.36
N PHE A 27 2.02 -6.18 -14.72
CA PHE A 27 0.77 -5.99 -15.43
C PHE A 27 1.07 -5.47 -16.84
N PRO A 28 0.39 -5.96 -17.88
CA PRO A 28 0.68 -5.58 -19.26
C PRO A 28 0.29 -4.14 -19.57
N ASN A 29 -0.72 -3.62 -18.87
CA ASN A 29 -1.20 -2.25 -19.02
C ASN A 29 -1.52 -1.62 -17.66
N HIS A 30 -1.33 -0.31 -17.57
CA HIS A 30 -1.66 0.49 -16.41
C HIS A 30 -2.62 1.60 -16.82
N ILE A 31 -3.83 1.59 -16.28
CA ILE A 31 -4.84 2.59 -16.56
C ILE A 31 -5.30 3.17 -15.23
N LEU A 32 -5.03 4.45 -15.00
CA LEU A 32 -5.54 5.17 -13.84
C LEU A 32 -7.05 5.35 -13.99
N ARG A 33 -7.82 4.70 -13.14
CA ARG A 33 -9.28 4.74 -13.18
C ARG A 33 -9.88 5.81 -12.29
N PHE A 34 -9.22 6.04 -11.15
CA PHE A 34 -9.69 6.97 -10.15
C PHE A 34 -8.55 7.42 -9.24
N ARG A 35 -8.61 8.69 -8.82
CA ARG A 35 -7.76 9.27 -7.77
C ARG A 35 -8.64 10.02 -6.77
N ASN A 36 -8.44 9.73 -5.49
CA ASN A 36 -9.06 10.51 -4.44
C ASN A 36 -8.12 11.64 -4.00
N ASN A 37 -8.15 12.76 -4.70
CA ASN A 37 -7.30 13.90 -4.36
C ASN A 37 -7.62 14.50 -2.99
N ARG A 38 -8.85 14.34 -2.48
CA ARG A 38 -9.22 14.76 -1.14
C ARG A 38 -8.43 13.99 -0.08
N ALA A 39 -8.38 12.67 -0.19
CA ALA A 39 -7.60 11.80 0.70
C ALA A 39 -6.08 11.93 0.49
N ALA A 40 -5.64 12.22 -0.72
CA ALA A 40 -4.23 12.37 -1.08
C ALA A 40 -3.60 13.68 -0.53
N LYS A 41 -4.40 14.74 -0.40
CA LYS A 41 -3.96 16.09 -0.06
C LYS A 41 -3.20 16.23 1.26
N PRO A 42 -3.59 15.58 2.38
CA PRO A 42 -2.89 15.71 3.66
C PRO A 42 -1.40 15.36 3.58
N ILE A 43 -1.04 14.43 2.70
CA ILE A 43 0.33 13.92 2.52
C ILE A 43 0.98 14.38 1.21
N GLY A 44 0.30 15.26 0.44
CA GLY A 44 0.85 15.89 -0.77
C GLY A 44 0.85 15.04 -2.03
N LEU A 45 0.17 13.90 -2.01
CA LEU A 45 0.03 13.05 -3.20
C LEU A 45 -0.89 13.65 -4.27
N ASP A 46 -1.73 14.62 -3.91
CA ASP A 46 -2.57 15.35 -4.84
C ASP A 46 -1.76 16.19 -5.86
N ASN A 47 -0.49 16.48 -5.55
CA ASN A 47 0.42 17.21 -6.46
C ASN A 47 1.08 16.31 -7.52
N LEU A 48 0.99 14.99 -7.40
CA LEU A 48 1.53 14.07 -8.40
C LEU A 48 0.73 14.19 -9.70
N THR A 49 1.43 14.12 -10.82
CA THR A 49 0.80 13.91 -12.13
C THR A 49 0.21 12.49 -12.22
N ASP A 50 -0.64 12.23 -13.22
CA ASP A 50 -1.20 10.89 -13.43
C ASP A 50 -0.11 9.88 -13.81
N ASP A 51 0.91 10.29 -14.54
CA ASP A 51 2.06 9.45 -14.89
C ASP A 51 2.89 9.10 -13.66
N GLU A 52 3.17 10.05 -12.78
CA GLU A 52 3.84 9.79 -11.52
C GLU A 52 3.03 8.86 -10.62
N TRP A 53 1.70 9.05 -10.57
CA TRP A 53 0.81 8.15 -9.83
C TRP A 53 0.87 6.72 -10.37
N ILE A 54 0.82 6.56 -11.70
CA ILE A 54 0.97 5.24 -12.34
C ILE A 54 2.35 4.65 -12.08
N ASN A 55 3.39 5.44 -12.16
CA ASN A 55 4.75 4.95 -11.94
C ASN A 55 4.93 4.44 -10.51
N TYR A 56 4.55 5.22 -9.48
CA TYR A 56 4.75 4.81 -8.09
C TYR A 56 3.78 3.72 -7.63
N PHE A 57 2.49 3.80 -7.99
CA PHE A 57 1.45 2.91 -7.44
C PHE A 57 0.95 1.84 -8.40
N GLY A 58 1.27 1.96 -9.66
CA GLY A 58 0.94 0.97 -10.71
C GLY A 58 2.14 0.12 -11.11
N LYS A 59 3.28 0.75 -11.41
CA LYS A 59 4.52 0.06 -11.82
C LYS A 59 5.46 -0.23 -10.65
N PHE A 60 5.18 0.36 -9.48
CA PHE A 60 5.94 0.17 -8.24
C PHE A 60 7.37 0.73 -8.29
N ASP A 61 7.58 1.80 -9.04
CA ASP A 61 8.81 2.57 -8.94
C ASP A 61 8.95 3.10 -7.52
N LYS A 62 10.18 3.16 -7.01
CA LYS A 62 10.40 3.62 -5.64
C LYS A 62 9.92 5.06 -5.45
N TYR A 63 9.06 5.26 -4.47
CA TYR A 63 8.63 6.59 -4.08
C TYR A 63 9.82 7.39 -3.52
N PRO A 64 9.97 8.68 -3.86
CA PRO A 64 11.09 9.49 -3.39
C PRO A 64 11.26 9.46 -1.87
N GLY A 65 12.47 9.13 -1.40
CA GLY A 65 12.79 9.01 0.03
C GLY A 65 12.59 7.62 0.62
N VAL A 66 11.98 6.68 -0.10
CA VAL A 66 11.87 5.27 0.31
C VAL A 66 13.16 4.54 -0.03
N ASN A 67 13.75 3.85 0.94
CA ASN A 67 15.02 3.13 0.80
C ASN A 67 14.89 1.61 0.75
N HIS A 68 13.68 1.09 0.67
CA HIS A 68 13.39 -0.35 0.65
C HIS A 68 12.49 -0.72 -0.53
N ASP A 69 12.40 -2.00 -0.84
CA ASP A 69 11.41 -2.56 -1.74
C ASP A 69 10.05 -2.71 -1.02
N PRO A 70 8.94 -2.97 -1.73
CA PRO A 70 7.63 -3.17 -1.09
C PRO A 70 7.66 -4.24 0.00
N LEU A 71 6.93 -4.01 1.09
CA LEU A 71 6.91 -4.89 2.26
C LEU A 71 5.58 -5.64 2.35
N ALA A 72 5.62 -6.95 2.46
CA ALA A 72 4.48 -7.76 2.90
C ALA A 72 4.56 -7.91 4.42
N LEU A 73 3.65 -7.27 5.14
CA LEU A 73 3.69 -7.23 6.60
C LEU A 73 3.34 -8.58 7.21
N LYS A 74 3.96 -8.88 8.34
CA LYS A 74 3.69 -10.05 9.20
C LYS A 74 2.97 -9.59 10.45
N TYR A 75 1.92 -10.30 10.81
CA TYR A 75 1.14 -9.98 11.99
C TYR A 75 0.43 -11.22 12.55
N HIS A 76 -0.22 -11.06 13.67
CA HIS A 76 -1.05 -12.06 14.31
C HIS A 76 -2.50 -11.60 14.29
N GLY A 77 -3.43 -12.51 14.38
CA GLY A 77 -4.83 -12.12 14.48
C GLY A 77 -5.79 -13.29 14.47
N HIS A 78 -7.08 -12.96 14.51
CA HIS A 78 -8.15 -13.92 14.38
C HIS A 78 -8.63 -13.97 12.94
N GLN A 79 -8.73 -15.17 12.39
CA GLN A 79 -9.27 -15.41 11.06
C GLN A 79 -10.15 -16.66 11.08
N PHE A 80 -11.37 -16.56 10.55
CA PHE A 80 -12.35 -17.65 10.54
C PHE A 80 -12.67 -18.24 11.93
N GLY A 81 -12.72 -17.38 12.94
CA GLY A 81 -13.01 -17.78 14.32
C GLY A 81 -11.84 -18.38 15.10
N HIS A 82 -10.67 -18.47 14.52
CA HIS A 82 -9.47 -19.01 15.15
C HIS A 82 -8.33 -17.98 15.21
N TYR A 83 -7.56 -18.04 16.29
CA TYR A 83 -6.32 -17.28 16.36
C TYR A 83 -5.27 -17.89 15.42
N ASN A 84 -4.59 -17.03 14.66
CA ASN A 84 -3.51 -17.42 13.79
C ASN A 84 -2.29 -16.52 14.08
N SER A 85 -1.20 -17.15 14.48
CA SER A 85 0.08 -16.48 14.76
C SER A 85 0.92 -16.19 13.51
N GLU A 86 0.50 -16.69 12.35
CA GLU A 86 1.26 -16.62 11.09
C GLU A 86 0.43 -15.97 9.97
N LEU A 87 -0.16 -14.81 10.27
CA LEU A 87 -0.82 -14.00 9.27
C LEU A 87 0.17 -13.05 8.59
N GLY A 88 -0.23 -12.54 7.44
CA GLY A 88 0.50 -11.53 6.72
C GLY A 88 -0.27 -11.02 5.52
N ASP A 89 0.28 -10.01 4.87
CA ASP A 89 -0.29 -9.40 3.68
C ASP A 89 -0.29 -10.40 2.51
N GLY A 90 -1.46 -10.95 2.19
CA GLY A 90 -1.59 -12.00 1.17
C GLY A 90 -1.70 -11.47 -0.27
N ARG A 91 -1.90 -10.18 -0.47
CA ARG A 91 -2.03 -9.54 -1.79
C ARG A 91 -1.87 -8.03 -1.76
N GLY A 92 -1.29 -7.50 -0.72
CA GLY A 92 -1.04 -6.08 -0.54
C GLY A 92 0.38 -5.86 -0.09
N PHE A 93 0.87 -4.65 -0.28
CA PHE A 93 2.22 -4.26 0.13
C PHE A 93 2.18 -2.90 0.79
N LEU A 94 3.00 -2.71 1.81
CA LEU A 94 3.38 -1.39 2.29
C LEU A 94 4.48 -0.84 1.36
N LEU A 95 4.21 0.29 0.70
CA LEU A 95 5.13 0.94 -0.24
C LEU A 95 5.95 2.03 0.42
N ALA A 96 5.32 2.83 1.28
CA ALA A 96 5.94 3.96 1.95
C ALA A 96 5.21 4.29 3.24
N GLN A 97 5.90 4.98 4.14
CA GLN A 97 5.31 5.63 5.30
C GLN A 97 5.59 7.12 5.23
N ILE A 98 4.57 7.95 5.45
CA ILE A 98 4.68 9.40 5.35
C ILE A 98 4.14 10.05 6.62
N LEU A 99 4.91 10.95 7.20
CA LEU A 99 4.42 11.87 8.22
C LEU A 99 3.85 13.12 7.54
N ASP A 100 2.62 13.45 7.87
CA ASP A 100 2.02 14.71 7.43
C ASP A 100 2.55 15.91 8.25
N LYS A 101 2.08 17.12 7.92
CA LYS A 101 2.46 18.36 8.62
C LYS A 101 2.10 18.37 10.11
N ASN A 102 1.19 17.52 10.55
CA ASN A 102 0.74 17.40 11.94
C ASN A 102 1.44 16.23 12.66
N ASN A 103 2.44 15.61 12.04
CA ASN A 103 3.12 14.40 12.48
C ASN A 103 2.22 13.15 12.60
N ASN A 104 1.09 13.11 11.91
CA ASN A 104 0.34 11.87 11.77
C ASN A 104 1.07 10.95 10.79
N LEU A 105 1.21 9.68 11.16
CA LEU A 105 1.82 8.66 10.32
C LEU A 105 0.78 8.07 9.38
N TRP A 106 1.12 8.05 8.10
CA TRP A 106 0.30 7.45 7.03
C TRP A 106 1.05 6.32 6.37
N ASP A 107 0.41 5.16 6.28
CA ASP A 107 0.91 4.02 5.52
C ASP A 107 0.35 4.06 4.10
N LEU A 108 1.23 4.07 3.11
CA LEU A 108 0.83 3.91 1.71
C LEU A 108 0.87 2.43 1.37
N GLY A 109 -0.28 1.80 1.48
CA GLY A 109 -0.48 0.40 1.15
C GLY A 109 -1.17 0.22 -0.20
N THR A 110 -0.98 -0.94 -0.79
CA THR A 110 -1.69 -1.37 -2.00
C THR A 110 -2.47 -2.65 -1.75
N LYS A 111 -3.39 -2.97 -2.65
CA LYS A 111 -4.16 -4.22 -2.61
C LYS A 111 -4.35 -4.80 -4.00
N GLY A 112 -4.02 -6.08 -4.16
CA GLY A 112 -4.06 -6.75 -5.45
C GLY A 112 -2.79 -6.59 -6.26
N SER A 113 -1.69 -6.29 -5.60
CA SER A 113 -0.41 -5.90 -6.22
C SER A 113 0.49 -7.07 -6.59
N GLY A 114 0.18 -8.26 -6.13
CA GLY A 114 0.95 -9.47 -6.42
C GLY A 114 0.92 -10.49 -5.29
N GLN A 115 1.59 -11.59 -5.55
CA GLN A 115 1.66 -12.73 -4.66
C GLN A 115 2.71 -12.53 -3.56
N THR A 116 2.38 -12.98 -2.36
CA THR A 116 3.28 -13.13 -1.22
C THR A 116 3.23 -14.56 -0.70
N LYS A 117 4.04 -14.91 0.27
CA LYS A 117 3.93 -16.23 0.92
C LYS A 117 2.61 -16.43 1.68
N TYR A 118 1.89 -15.33 1.98
CA TYR A 118 0.59 -15.37 2.67
C TYR A 118 -0.61 -15.42 1.71
N SER A 119 -0.39 -15.56 0.40
CA SER A 119 -1.46 -15.58 -0.62
C SER A 119 -2.29 -16.87 -0.64
N ARG A 120 -1.93 -17.88 0.14
CA ARG A 120 -2.67 -19.14 0.29
C ARG A 120 -3.02 -19.81 -1.06
N GLY A 121 -2.07 -19.81 -1.98
CA GLY A 121 -2.24 -20.37 -3.34
C GLY A 121 -2.89 -19.42 -4.35
N GLY A 122 -3.35 -18.23 -3.93
CA GLY A 122 -3.84 -17.20 -4.84
C GLY A 122 -2.71 -16.48 -5.57
N ASP A 123 -3.05 -15.80 -6.68
CA ASP A 123 -2.11 -15.02 -7.49
C ASP A 123 -1.81 -13.61 -6.93
N GLY A 124 -2.44 -13.24 -5.81
CA GLY A 124 -2.27 -11.96 -5.16
C GLY A 124 -2.86 -10.77 -5.91
N ARG A 125 -3.61 -10.99 -6.98
CA ARG A 125 -4.22 -9.92 -7.78
C ARG A 125 -5.65 -9.63 -7.31
N LEU A 126 -6.12 -8.43 -7.59
CA LEU A 126 -7.48 -8.00 -7.29
C LEU A 126 -8.21 -7.72 -8.60
N THR A 127 -9.44 -8.22 -8.71
CA THR A 127 -10.31 -7.89 -9.84
C THR A 127 -10.76 -6.42 -9.76
N LEU A 128 -11.13 -5.82 -10.90
CA LEU A 128 -11.68 -4.45 -10.91
C LEU A 128 -12.91 -4.32 -10.00
N LYS A 129 -13.80 -5.32 -9.99
CA LYS A 129 -14.95 -5.36 -9.05
C LYS A 129 -14.50 -5.32 -7.59
N GLY A 130 -13.45 -6.07 -7.25
CA GLY A 130 -12.86 -6.05 -5.92
C GLY A 130 -12.27 -4.69 -5.57
N ALA A 131 -11.55 -4.06 -6.50
CA ALA A 131 -10.96 -2.74 -6.29
C ALA A 131 -12.03 -1.66 -6.04
N VAL A 132 -13.12 -1.67 -6.81
CA VAL A 132 -14.26 -0.75 -6.58
C VAL A 132 -14.88 -0.96 -5.19
N ARG A 133 -15.04 -2.21 -4.75
CA ARG A 133 -15.54 -2.50 -3.39
C ARG A 133 -14.62 -1.99 -2.29
N GLU A 134 -13.31 -2.15 -2.43
CA GLU A 134 -12.32 -1.61 -1.47
C GLU A 134 -12.41 -0.08 -1.40
N LEU A 135 -12.50 0.58 -2.54
CA LEU A 135 -12.64 2.03 -2.63
C LEU A 135 -13.91 2.51 -1.93
N LEU A 136 -15.07 1.91 -2.24
CA LEU A 136 -16.33 2.29 -1.62
C LEU A 136 -16.33 2.03 -0.11
N ALA A 137 -15.78 0.91 0.35
CA ALA A 137 -15.66 0.59 1.78
C ALA A 137 -14.76 1.61 2.50
N THR A 138 -13.62 1.99 1.90
CA THR A 138 -12.71 2.97 2.48
C THR A 138 -13.38 4.34 2.61
N GLU A 139 -14.06 4.81 1.59
CA GLU A 139 -14.79 6.08 1.62
C GLU A 139 -15.92 6.06 2.66
N PHE A 140 -16.68 4.98 2.74
CA PHE A 140 -17.75 4.82 3.73
C PHE A 140 -17.23 4.84 5.17
N LEU A 141 -16.12 4.17 5.44
CA LEU A 141 -15.51 4.13 6.77
C LEU A 141 -14.81 5.45 7.16
N SER A 142 -14.54 6.32 6.19
CA SER A 142 -13.88 7.62 6.40
C SER A 142 -14.90 8.76 6.60
N ALA A 143 -16.19 8.51 6.39
CA ALA A 143 -17.27 9.48 6.52
C ALA A 143 -17.79 9.56 7.94
#